data_13a7f09f992e7c430f4b7194ad04be93
#
_entry.id   13a7f09f992e7c430f4b7194ad04be93
#
_cell.length_a   1.000
_cell.length_b   1.000
_cell.length_c   1.000
_cell.angle_alpha   90.00
_cell.angle_beta   90.00
_cell.angle_gamma   90.00
#
_symmetry.space_group_name_H-M   'P 1'
#
loop_
_entity.id
_entity.type
_entity.pdbx_description
1 polymer ?
#
loop_
_entity_poly.entity_id
_entity_poly.type
_entity_poly.pdbx_seq_one_letter_code
_entity_poly.pdbx_strand_id
1 'polypeptide(L)'
;MVKDAIPLLIKRLLSSDKIAGVSPLIRDYAEPHAIQFAGYTQLSPITLRNRVIGKGKINKDHYPAQKTPYLHGAAMLLKKTIIDKLSLMPEEYFLYYEELDWCTYINREGYELWYDPACEIWHKDSSSTGKESPLKYYYLSRNRLLYAYRNLFDWKLPVSILYQTMIVCPKNILTALGKGKKAIAKAHWEGTKAFFKLRNKDKQP
;
A
#
# COMPACT_ATOMS: atom_id res chain seq x y z
N MET A 1 1.28 14.24 17.69
CA MET A 1 0.71 12.99 18.20
C MET A 1 -0.18 13.33 19.38
N VAL A 2 -1.44 12.91 19.40
CA VAL A 2 -2.33 13.11 20.53
C VAL A 2 -1.79 12.32 21.72
N LYS A 3 -1.80 12.89 22.92
CA LYS A 3 -1.13 12.37 24.15
C LYS A 3 -1.60 10.98 24.52
N ASP A 4 -2.54 10.33 24.08
CA ASP A 4 -3.03 8.98 24.41
C ASP A 4 -3.40 8.14 23.18
N ALA A 5 -2.72 8.40 22.07
CA ALA A 5 -3.00 7.75 20.79
C ALA A 5 -2.78 6.22 20.84
N ILE A 6 -1.68 5.77 21.43
CA ILE A 6 -1.29 4.35 21.47
C ILE A 6 -2.27 3.53 22.33
N PRO A 7 -2.66 3.94 23.57
CA PRO A 7 -3.64 3.21 24.37
C PRO A 7 -4.97 2.96 23.65
N LEU A 8 -5.47 3.94 22.87
CA LEU A 8 -6.72 3.79 22.12
C LEU A 8 -6.60 2.74 21.01
N LEU A 9 -5.49 2.75 20.28
CA LEU A 9 -5.22 1.72 19.26
C LEU A 9 -5.04 0.33 19.88
N ILE A 10 -4.36 0.24 21.05
CA ILE A 10 -4.22 -1.02 21.81
C ILE A 10 -5.61 -1.54 22.21
N LYS A 11 -6.48 -0.67 22.73
CA LYS A 11 -7.85 -1.06 23.09
C LYS A 11 -8.59 -1.67 21.89
N ARG A 12 -8.48 -1.08 20.71
CA ARG A 12 -9.06 -1.66 19.48
C ARG A 12 -8.40 -2.99 19.15
N LEU A 13 -7.09 -3.06 19.16
CA LEU A 13 -6.33 -4.24 18.81
C LEU A 13 -6.67 -5.45 19.71
N LEU A 14 -6.91 -5.20 20.99
CA LEU A 14 -7.24 -6.24 21.97
C LEU A 14 -8.74 -6.56 22.06
N SER A 15 -9.60 -5.84 21.36
CA SER A 15 -11.07 -6.04 21.41
C SER A 15 -11.52 -7.35 20.77
N SER A 16 -10.67 -8.03 19.97
CA SER A 16 -10.94 -9.35 19.40
C SER A 16 -9.64 -10.05 19.02
N ASP A 17 -9.59 -11.36 19.17
CA ASP A 17 -8.44 -12.19 18.75
C ASP A 17 -8.26 -12.21 17.23
N LYS A 18 -9.32 -11.96 16.48
CA LYS A 18 -9.25 -11.88 15.02
C LYS A 18 -8.56 -10.61 14.52
N ILE A 19 -8.50 -9.54 15.32
CA ILE A 19 -7.85 -8.30 14.90
C ILE A 19 -6.34 -8.48 14.98
N ALA A 20 -5.69 -8.45 13.82
CA ALA A 20 -4.24 -8.53 13.71
C ALA A 20 -3.55 -7.17 13.81
N GLY A 21 -4.19 -6.13 13.28
CA GLY A 21 -3.61 -4.81 13.21
C GLY A 21 -4.63 -3.69 13.08
N VAL A 22 -4.18 -2.48 13.40
CA VAL A 22 -4.99 -1.26 13.34
C VAL A 22 -4.15 -0.07 12.87
N SER A 23 -4.72 0.77 12.01
CA SER A 23 -4.19 2.09 11.65
C SER A 23 -5.08 3.19 12.20
N PRO A 24 -4.49 4.31 12.67
CA PRO A 24 -5.24 5.50 13.11
C PRO A 24 -5.82 6.27 11.93
N LEU A 25 -6.60 7.31 12.24
CA LEU A 25 -6.86 8.39 11.30
C LEU A 25 -5.54 9.12 11.01
N ILE A 26 -5.22 9.27 9.72
CA ILE A 26 -4.03 10.03 9.31
C ILE A 26 -4.48 11.30 8.63
N ARG A 27 -3.97 12.44 9.12
CA ARG A 27 -4.16 13.75 8.52
C ARG A 27 -2.94 14.17 7.73
N ASP A 28 -3.15 14.99 6.73
CA ASP A 28 -2.05 15.58 5.96
C ASP A 28 -1.32 16.62 6.83
N TYR A 29 0.01 16.58 6.82
CA TYR A 29 0.81 17.53 7.60
C TYR A 29 0.79 18.95 7.00
N ALA A 30 0.70 19.07 5.68
CA ALA A 30 0.65 20.35 4.98
C ALA A 30 -0.73 20.98 5.05
N GLU A 31 -1.79 20.16 5.09
CA GLU A 31 -3.18 20.56 5.25
C GLU A 31 -3.78 19.87 6.50
N PRO A 32 -3.49 20.35 7.72
CA PRO A 32 -3.74 19.61 8.97
C PRO A 32 -5.19 19.22 9.23
N HIS A 33 -6.15 19.88 8.57
CA HIS A 33 -7.57 19.53 8.65
C HIS A 33 -7.98 18.46 7.64
N ALA A 34 -7.20 18.27 6.56
CA ALA A 34 -7.52 17.30 5.55
C ALA A 34 -7.16 15.87 5.99
N ILE A 35 -8.08 14.94 5.78
CA ILE A 35 -7.83 13.51 5.99
C ILE A 35 -6.93 13.02 4.87
N GLN A 36 -5.82 12.40 5.23
CA GLN A 36 -4.97 11.65 4.30
C GLN A 36 -5.43 10.20 4.17
N PHE A 37 -5.91 9.59 5.29
CA PHE A 37 -6.32 8.20 5.34
C PHE A 37 -7.36 7.94 6.42
N ALA A 38 -8.46 7.29 6.01
CA ALA A 38 -9.51 6.74 6.87
C ALA A 38 -9.89 5.30 6.45
N GLY A 39 -8.90 4.54 5.97
CA GLY A 39 -9.06 3.20 5.41
C GLY A 39 -8.84 3.15 3.90
N TYR A 40 -8.84 1.95 3.36
CA TYR A 40 -8.71 1.67 1.94
C TYR A 40 -9.91 0.89 1.41
N THR A 41 -10.19 1.01 0.11
CA THR A 41 -11.00 0.03 -0.61
C THR A 41 -10.13 -1.16 -1.03
N GLN A 42 -10.76 -2.29 -1.36
CA GLN A 42 -10.04 -3.44 -1.91
C GLN A 42 -9.33 -3.07 -3.21
N LEU A 43 -8.13 -3.63 -3.44
CA LEU A 43 -7.41 -3.53 -4.70
C LEU A 43 -8.20 -4.23 -5.83
N SER A 44 -8.35 -3.54 -6.95
CA SER A 44 -8.84 -4.19 -8.17
C SER A 44 -7.83 -5.25 -8.64
N PRO A 45 -8.26 -6.47 -8.92
CA PRO A 45 -7.34 -7.53 -9.33
C PRO A 45 -6.69 -7.28 -10.71
N ILE A 46 -7.25 -6.40 -11.52
CA ILE A 46 -6.71 -6.08 -12.86
C ILE A 46 -5.86 -4.82 -12.84
N THR A 47 -6.43 -3.73 -12.31
CA THR A 47 -5.72 -2.44 -12.32
C THR A 47 -4.72 -2.29 -11.20
N LEU A 48 -4.81 -3.12 -10.14
CA LEU A 48 -4.01 -3.08 -8.92
C LEU A 48 -4.02 -1.70 -8.28
N ARG A 49 -5.19 -1.07 -8.32
CA ARG A 49 -5.46 0.23 -7.70
C ARG A 49 -6.59 0.08 -6.69
N ASN A 50 -6.46 0.79 -5.61
CA ASN A 50 -7.50 1.03 -4.62
C ASN A 50 -7.75 2.53 -4.46
N ARG A 51 -8.71 2.88 -3.64
CA ARG A 51 -8.96 4.25 -3.23
C ARG A 51 -8.69 4.38 -1.75
N VAL A 52 -8.12 5.51 -1.37
CA VAL A 52 -8.02 5.92 0.03
C VAL A 52 -9.36 6.52 0.43
N ILE A 53 -9.97 5.97 1.47
CA ILE A 53 -11.22 6.45 2.03
C ILE A 53 -10.94 7.78 2.77
N GLY A 54 -11.83 8.76 2.63
CA GLY A 54 -11.77 10.04 3.32
C GLY A 54 -10.75 11.03 2.78
N LYS A 55 -9.89 10.67 1.82
CA LYS A 55 -8.82 11.54 1.33
C LYS A 55 -9.33 12.92 0.88
N GLY A 56 -8.72 13.99 1.43
CA GLY A 56 -9.07 15.39 1.17
C GLY A 56 -10.36 15.87 1.85
N LYS A 57 -11.03 15.03 2.65
CA LYS A 57 -12.18 15.41 3.46
C LYS A 57 -11.73 15.95 4.82
N ILE A 58 -12.59 16.73 5.47
CA ILE A 58 -12.26 17.38 6.75
C ILE A 58 -12.96 16.69 7.91
N ASN A 59 -14.24 16.38 7.78
CA ASN A 59 -15.04 15.82 8.87
C ASN A 59 -14.79 14.33 9.03
N LYS A 60 -14.21 13.94 10.17
CA LYS A 60 -13.92 12.55 10.53
C LYS A 60 -15.14 11.73 10.96
N ASP A 61 -16.22 12.40 11.41
CA ASP A 61 -17.42 11.73 11.94
C ASP A 61 -18.14 10.90 10.87
N HIS A 62 -17.86 11.19 9.59
CA HIS A 62 -18.34 10.38 8.47
C HIS A 62 -17.53 9.08 8.26
N TYR A 63 -16.46 8.88 9.02
CA TYR A 63 -15.55 7.72 8.88
C TYR A 63 -15.38 7.02 10.23
N PRO A 64 -16.40 6.26 10.70
CA PRO A 64 -16.31 5.50 11.93
C PRO A 64 -15.28 4.39 11.84
N ALA A 65 -14.90 3.83 12.98
CA ALA A 65 -14.03 2.67 13.03
C ALA A 65 -14.60 1.52 12.20
N GLN A 66 -13.79 0.95 11.31
CA GLN A 66 -14.22 -0.08 10.37
C GLN A 66 -13.08 -1.01 9.96
N LYS A 67 -13.44 -2.18 9.44
CA LYS A 67 -12.48 -3.06 8.79
C LYS A 67 -11.92 -2.39 7.54
N THR A 68 -10.64 -2.58 7.30
CA THR A 68 -9.96 -2.12 6.09
C THR A 68 -9.12 -3.26 5.52
N PRO A 69 -9.05 -3.44 4.20
CA PRO A 69 -8.21 -4.49 3.62
C PRO A 69 -6.71 -4.25 3.81
N TYR A 70 -6.31 -3.01 4.03
CA TYR A 70 -4.90 -2.65 4.17
C TYR A 70 -4.72 -1.60 5.28
N LEU A 71 -3.64 -1.72 6.03
CA LEU A 71 -3.16 -0.68 6.94
C LEU A 71 -2.30 0.32 6.16
N HIS A 72 -2.08 1.49 6.74
CA HIS A 72 -1.25 2.53 6.12
C HIS A 72 0.18 2.47 6.66
N GLY A 73 1.17 2.36 5.76
CA GLY A 73 2.58 2.24 6.10
C GLY A 73 3.16 3.37 6.97
N ALA A 74 2.52 4.55 7.01
CA ALA A 74 2.96 5.65 7.88
C ALA A 74 2.63 5.41 9.36
N ALA A 75 1.59 4.61 9.68
CA ALA A 75 1.21 4.28 11.04
C ALA A 75 0.35 3.03 11.09
N MET A 76 0.89 1.98 11.66
CA MET A 76 0.18 0.74 11.93
C MET A 76 0.67 0.14 13.25
N LEU A 77 -0.27 -0.42 14.00
CA LEU A 77 0.00 -1.20 15.19
C LEU A 77 -0.45 -2.65 14.93
N LEU A 78 0.42 -3.63 15.16
CA LEU A 78 0.13 -5.04 14.96
C LEU A 78 0.37 -5.84 16.22
N LYS A 79 -0.35 -6.94 16.38
CA LYS A 79 -0.05 -7.92 17.44
C LYS A 79 1.27 -8.62 17.14
N LYS A 80 2.18 -8.63 18.14
CA LYS A 80 3.45 -9.35 18.02
C LYS A 80 3.23 -10.84 17.70
N THR A 81 2.23 -11.46 18.30
CA THR A 81 1.88 -12.87 18.06
C THR A 81 1.53 -13.16 16.60
N ILE A 82 0.98 -12.17 15.87
CA ILE A 82 0.69 -12.30 14.44
C ILE A 82 1.97 -12.17 13.63
N ILE A 83 2.86 -11.24 14.00
CA ILE A 83 4.17 -11.08 13.36
C ILE A 83 5.00 -12.36 13.52
N ASP A 84 5.03 -12.93 14.74
CA ASP A 84 5.77 -14.15 15.04
C ASP A 84 5.21 -15.36 14.25
N LYS A 85 3.88 -15.39 13.99
CA LYS A 85 3.21 -16.47 13.26
C LYS A 85 3.34 -16.34 11.74
N LEU A 86 3.21 -15.11 11.20
CA LEU A 86 3.06 -14.87 9.77
C LEU A 86 4.32 -14.26 9.12
N SER A 87 5.40 -14.12 9.87
CA SER A 87 6.65 -13.49 9.42
C SER A 87 6.56 -11.97 9.21
N LEU A 88 7.70 -11.37 8.87
CA LEU A 88 7.83 -9.94 8.62
C LEU A 88 7.35 -9.55 7.22
N MET A 89 7.30 -8.24 6.97
CA MET A 89 7.06 -7.71 5.63
C MET A 89 8.10 -8.23 4.62
N PRO A 90 7.69 -8.55 3.39
CA PRO A 90 8.61 -9.04 2.36
C PRO A 90 9.62 -7.95 1.96
N GLU A 91 10.91 -8.18 2.22
CA GLU A 91 12.01 -7.25 1.92
C GLU A 91 12.22 -7.05 0.42
N GLU A 92 11.79 -8.00 -0.41
CA GLU A 92 11.89 -7.94 -1.88
C GLU A 92 11.29 -6.67 -2.49
N TYR A 93 10.30 -6.09 -1.82
CA TYR A 93 9.68 -4.85 -2.26
C TYR A 93 10.60 -3.64 -2.10
N PHE A 94 11.39 -3.59 -1.03
CA PHE A 94 12.23 -2.47 -0.63
C PHE A 94 11.44 -1.19 -0.36
N LEU A 95 10.50 -0.81 -1.25
CA LEU A 95 9.74 0.43 -1.16
C LEU A 95 8.44 0.34 -1.97
N TYR A 96 7.30 0.62 -1.36
CA TYR A 96 5.93 0.53 -1.89
C TYR A 96 5.45 -0.91 -2.17
N TYR A 97 4.22 -1.20 -1.83
CA TYR A 97 3.50 -2.46 -1.93
C TYR A 97 3.85 -3.51 -0.85
N GLU A 98 4.91 -3.32 -0.07
CA GLU A 98 5.28 -4.22 1.02
C GLU A 98 4.14 -4.35 2.04
N GLU A 99 3.57 -3.23 2.47
CA GLU A 99 2.46 -3.21 3.41
C GLU A 99 1.18 -3.79 2.81
N LEU A 100 0.96 -3.58 1.51
CA LEU A 100 -0.22 -4.12 0.82
C LEU A 100 -0.14 -5.64 0.69
N ASP A 101 1.04 -6.18 0.35
CA ASP A 101 1.29 -7.62 0.26
C ASP A 101 1.12 -8.29 1.61
N TRP A 102 1.74 -7.72 2.64
CA TRP A 102 1.66 -8.23 3.99
C TRP A 102 0.23 -8.22 4.54
N CYS A 103 -0.50 -7.12 4.36
CA CYS A 103 -1.91 -7.03 4.71
C CYS A 103 -2.78 -8.06 3.96
N THR A 104 -2.47 -8.30 2.68
CA THR A 104 -3.16 -9.34 1.89
C THR A 104 -2.93 -10.72 2.48
N TYR A 105 -1.69 -11.02 2.89
CA TYR A 105 -1.36 -12.28 3.53
C TYR A 105 -2.07 -12.44 4.89
N ILE A 106 -2.03 -11.42 5.75
CA ILE A 106 -2.74 -11.40 7.04
C ILE A 106 -4.25 -11.70 6.86
N ASN A 107 -4.89 -11.06 5.89
CA ASN A 107 -6.31 -11.28 5.61
C ASN A 107 -6.60 -12.71 5.10
N ARG A 108 -5.70 -13.30 4.30
CA ARG A 108 -5.83 -14.69 3.82
C ARG A 108 -5.76 -15.71 4.95
N GLU A 109 -4.98 -15.42 5.97
CA GLU A 109 -4.89 -16.23 7.18
C GLU A 109 -6.10 -16.07 8.12
N GLY A 110 -7.14 -15.33 7.68
CA GLY A 110 -8.41 -15.18 8.39
C GLY A 110 -8.42 -14.10 9.47
N TYR A 111 -7.38 -13.28 9.54
CA TYR A 111 -7.31 -12.14 10.46
C TYR A 111 -7.93 -10.89 9.87
N GLU A 112 -8.22 -9.92 10.72
CA GLU A 112 -8.85 -8.65 10.40
C GLU A 112 -7.88 -7.48 10.61
N LEU A 113 -7.95 -6.52 9.72
CA LEU A 113 -7.26 -5.24 9.83
C LEU A 113 -8.30 -4.14 10.00
N TRP A 114 -8.00 -3.18 10.86
CA TRP A 114 -8.95 -2.13 11.23
C TRP A 114 -8.37 -0.74 11.05
N TYR A 115 -9.22 0.20 10.72
CA TYR A 115 -9.05 1.63 10.85
C TYR A 115 -9.81 2.11 12.09
N ASP A 116 -9.19 2.96 12.92
CA ASP A 116 -9.84 3.52 14.10
C ASP A 116 -9.55 5.03 14.25
N PRO A 117 -10.59 5.90 14.14
CA PRO A 117 -10.45 7.34 14.25
C PRO A 117 -10.30 7.84 15.69
N ALA A 118 -10.38 6.98 16.70
CA ALA A 118 -10.14 7.36 18.09
C ALA A 118 -8.74 7.90 18.32
N CYS A 119 -7.79 7.51 17.46
CA CYS A 119 -6.43 8.05 17.41
C CYS A 119 -6.21 8.80 16.10
N GLU A 120 -5.62 10.00 16.18
CA GLU A 120 -5.24 10.83 15.04
C GLU A 120 -3.75 11.10 15.03
N ILE A 121 -3.15 11.03 13.84
CA ILE A 121 -1.76 11.44 13.62
C ILE A 121 -1.65 12.34 12.40
N TRP A 122 -0.56 13.09 12.29
CA TRP A 122 -0.20 13.89 11.11
C TRP A 122 0.99 13.28 10.41
N HIS A 123 0.87 13.09 9.10
CA HIS A 123 1.92 12.49 8.28
C HIS A 123 2.34 13.41 7.13
N LYS A 124 3.65 13.62 7.00
CA LYS A 124 4.26 14.38 5.91
C LYS A 124 4.59 13.44 4.75
N ASP A 125 3.70 13.38 3.76
CA ASP A 125 3.86 12.50 2.61
C ASP A 125 5.11 12.81 1.79
N SER A 126 5.75 11.78 1.25
CA SER A 126 6.86 11.84 0.30
C SER A 126 8.09 12.66 0.77
N SER A 127 8.29 12.81 2.08
CA SER A 127 9.45 13.53 2.61
C SER A 127 10.78 12.82 2.33
N SER A 128 10.77 11.48 2.25
CA SER A 128 11.98 10.67 2.08
C SER A 128 12.40 10.48 0.61
N THR A 129 11.45 10.38 -0.32
CA THR A 129 11.74 10.02 -1.72
C THR A 129 11.51 11.16 -2.71
N GLY A 130 10.84 12.23 -2.28
CA GLY A 130 10.37 13.30 -3.17
C GLY A 130 9.15 12.90 -4.01
N LYS A 131 8.28 13.88 -4.29
CA LYS A 131 7.00 13.64 -5.00
C LYS A 131 7.19 13.09 -6.41
N GLU A 132 8.26 13.45 -7.10
CA GLU A 132 8.53 13.09 -8.51
C GLU A 132 9.89 12.40 -8.71
N SER A 133 10.31 11.58 -7.76
CA SER A 133 11.56 10.83 -7.85
C SER A 133 11.48 9.69 -8.87
N PRO A 134 12.44 9.52 -9.80
CA PRO A 134 12.54 8.36 -10.66
C PRO A 134 12.58 7.04 -9.88
N LEU A 135 13.22 7.01 -8.70
CA LEU A 135 13.25 5.86 -7.80
C LEU A 135 11.84 5.41 -7.39
N LYS A 136 10.96 6.35 -7.06
CA LYS A 136 9.54 6.09 -6.75
C LYS A 136 8.85 5.36 -7.91
N TYR A 137 8.98 5.88 -9.12
CA TYR A 137 8.30 5.31 -10.29
C TYR A 137 8.88 3.95 -10.72
N TYR A 138 10.18 3.75 -10.51
CA TYR A 138 10.82 2.44 -10.71
C TYR A 138 10.17 1.38 -9.79
N TYR A 139 10.16 1.63 -8.48
CA TYR A 139 9.59 0.67 -7.53
C TYR A 139 8.08 0.49 -7.68
N LEU A 140 7.33 1.56 -7.92
CA LEU A 140 5.89 1.45 -8.19
C LEU A 140 5.58 0.58 -9.41
N SER A 141 6.38 0.63 -10.47
CA SER A 141 6.17 -0.19 -11.67
C SER A 141 6.57 -1.64 -11.42
N ARG A 142 7.72 -1.88 -10.81
CA ARG A 142 8.21 -3.22 -10.48
C ARG A 142 7.29 -3.92 -9.48
N ASN A 143 7.00 -3.25 -8.38
CA ASN A 143 6.31 -3.84 -7.24
C ASN A 143 4.83 -4.08 -7.48
N ARG A 144 4.21 -3.29 -8.35
CA ARG A 144 2.84 -3.58 -8.79
C ARG A 144 2.75 -4.93 -9.50
N LEU A 145 3.69 -5.24 -10.37
CA LEU A 145 3.78 -6.54 -11.03
C LEU A 145 4.16 -7.67 -10.06
N LEU A 146 5.07 -7.39 -9.13
CA LEU A 146 5.46 -8.34 -8.08
C LEU A 146 4.26 -8.68 -7.18
N TYR A 147 3.48 -7.67 -6.78
CA TYR A 147 2.24 -7.88 -6.01
C TYR A 147 1.24 -8.75 -6.79
N ALA A 148 1.04 -8.50 -8.09
CA ALA A 148 0.19 -9.35 -8.91
C ALA A 148 0.68 -10.79 -8.91
N TYR A 149 1.96 -11.01 -9.12
CA TYR A 149 2.57 -12.33 -9.19
C TYR A 149 2.45 -13.13 -7.88
N ARG A 150 2.60 -12.46 -6.74
CA ARG A 150 2.49 -13.09 -5.41
C ARG A 150 1.05 -13.29 -4.96
N ASN A 151 0.13 -12.45 -5.42
CA ASN A 151 -1.20 -12.32 -4.81
C ASN A 151 -2.39 -12.63 -5.73
N LEU A 152 -2.17 -12.80 -7.02
CA LEU A 152 -3.24 -13.18 -7.94
C LEU A 152 -3.04 -14.58 -8.45
N PHE A 153 -4.15 -15.26 -8.70
CA PHE A 153 -4.20 -16.62 -9.20
C PHE A 153 -5.11 -16.69 -10.43
N ASP A 154 -5.13 -17.84 -11.07
CA ASP A 154 -5.97 -18.14 -12.20
C ASP A 154 -5.84 -17.10 -13.35
N TRP A 155 -6.92 -16.83 -14.05
CA TRP A 155 -6.98 -15.87 -15.15
C TRP A 155 -6.67 -14.42 -14.72
N LYS A 156 -6.83 -14.09 -13.44
CA LYS A 156 -6.57 -12.73 -12.92
C LYS A 156 -5.10 -12.35 -13.04
N LEU A 157 -4.21 -13.29 -12.80
CA LEU A 157 -2.75 -13.04 -12.90
C LEU A 157 -2.32 -12.67 -14.32
N PRO A 158 -2.51 -13.51 -15.35
CA PRO A 158 -2.08 -13.18 -16.71
C PRO A 158 -2.76 -11.92 -17.25
N VAL A 159 -4.05 -11.72 -16.97
CA VAL A 159 -4.77 -10.52 -17.40
C VAL A 159 -4.21 -9.26 -16.74
N SER A 160 -3.92 -9.31 -15.43
CA SER A 160 -3.31 -8.18 -14.73
C SER A 160 -1.91 -7.88 -15.26
N ILE A 161 -1.05 -8.88 -15.43
CA ILE A 161 0.30 -8.69 -15.98
C ILE A 161 0.23 -8.07 -17.39
N LEU A 162 -0.63 -8.60 -18.26
CA LEU A 162 -0.82 -8.07 -19.62
C LEU A 162 -1.31 -6.62 -19.59
N TYR A 163 -2.31 -6.30 -18.76
CA TYR A 163 -2.83 -4.94 -18.60
C TYR A 163 -1.74 -3.97 -18.11
N GLN A 164 -0.96 -4.37 -17.10
CA GLN A 164 0.10 -3.51 -16.56
C GLN A 164 1.23 -3.28 -17.57
N THR A 165 1.60 -4.30 -18.35
CA THR A 165 2.73 -4.20 -19.29
C THR A 165 2.35 -3.54 -20.61
N MET A 166 1.17 -3.86 -21.17
CA MET A 166 0.79 -3.42 -22.50
C MET A 166 -0.03 -2.11 -22.50
N ILE A 167 -0.66 -1.77 -21.39
CA ILE A 167 -1.50 -0.57 -21.30
C ILE A 167 -0.90 0.44 -20.30
N VAL A 168 -0.67 0.03 -19.07
CA VAL A 168 -0.27 0.99 -18.01
C VAL A 168 1.17 1.47 -18.21
N CYS A 169 2.10 0.57 -18.50
CA CYS A 169 3.51 0.94 -18.70
C CYS A 169 3.69 1.90 -19.88
N PRO A 170 3.22 1.60 -21.12
CA PRO A 170 3.33 2.53 -22.24
C PRO A 170 2.63 3.87 -21.98
N LYS A 171 1.42 3.84 -21.42
CA LYS A 171 0.70 5.07 -21.05
C LYS A 171 1.51 5.96 -20.10
N ASN A 172 2.11 5.38 -19.07
CA ASN A 172 2.92 6.13 -18.10
C ASN A 172 4.19 6.69 -18.74
N ILE A 173 4.85 5.93 -19.61
CA ILE A 173 6.03 6.36 -20.37
C ILE A 173 5.67 7.56 -21.25
N LEU A 174 4.62 7.43 -22.08
CA LEU A 174 4.17 8.50 -22.98
C LEU A 174 3.75 9.76 -22.21
N THR A 175 3.03 9.57 -21.08
CA THR A 175 2.64 10.70 -20.21
C THR A 175 3.86 11.41 -19.62
N ALA A 176 4.88 10.67 -19.20
CA ALA A 176 6.12 11.24 -18.66
C ALA A 176 6.92 11.98 -19.75
N LEU A 177 7.04 11.40 -20.95
CA LEU A 177 7.69 12.01 -22.11
C LEU A 177 6.99 13.29 -22.54
N GLY A 178 5.66 13.30 -22.62
CA GLY A 178 4.87 14.49 -22.96
C GLY A 178 5.02 15.64 -21.96
N LYS A 179 5.46 15.33 -20.71
CA LYS A 179 5.81 16.32 -19.68
C LYS A 179 7.31 16.63 -19.61
N GLY A 180 8.11 16.19 -20.57
CA GLY A 180 9.56 16.37 -20.58
C GLY A 180 10.33 15.56 -19.52
N LYS A 181 9.68 14.64 -18.79
CA LYS A 181 10.24 13.89 -17.65
C LYS A 181 10.90 12.59 -18.11
N LYS A 182 11.95 12.66 -18.93
CA LYS A 182 12.64 11.50 -19.53
C LYS A 182 13.12 10.48 -18.47
N ALA A 183 13.66 10.97 -17.33
CA ALA A 183 14.14 10.10 -16.25
C ALA A 183 13.00 9.26 -15.63
N ILE A 184 11.80 9.83 -15.51
CA ILE A 184 10.61 9.10 -15.01
C ILE A 184 10.13 8.09 -16.05
N ALA A 185 10.13 8.44 -17.34
CA ALA A 185 9.78 7.51 -18.40
C ALA A 185 10.73 6.29 -18.40
N LYS A 186 12.04 6.52 -18.29
CA LYS A 186 13.05 5.46 -18.14
C LYS A 186 12.78 4.62 -16.89
N ALA A 187 12.47 5.25 -15.76
CA ALA A 187 12.18 4.53 -14.51
C ALA A 187 10.98 3.58 -14.62
N HIS A 188 9.89 3.97 -15.29
CA HIS A 188 8.76 3.08 -15.56
C HIS A 188 9.16 1.85 -16.38
N TRP A 189 9.95 2.04 -17.43
CA TRP A 189 10.46 0.96 -18.26
C TRP A 189 11.38 0.02 -17.49
N GLU A 190 12.39 0.56 -16.82
CA GLU A 190 13.37 -0.23 -16.07
C GLU A 190 12.74 -0.99 -14.89
N GLY A 191 11.77 -0.37 -14.19
CA GLY A 191 11.03 -1.06 -13.14
C GLY A 191 10.21 -2.25 -13.67
N THR A 192 9.54 -2.06 -14.81
CA THR A 192 8.81 -3.16 -15.47
C THR A 192 9.75 -4.29 -15.90
N LYS A 193 10.90 -3.97 -16.52
CA LYS A 193 11.92 -4.97 -16.88
C LYS A 193 12.49 -5.70 -15.67
N ALA A 194 12.72 -4.98 -14.57
CA ALA A 194 13.29 -5.55 -13.36
C ALA A 194 12.38 -6.64 -12.76
N PHE A 195 11.06 -6.49 -12.83
CA PHE A 195 10.14 -7.54 -12.42
C PHE A 195 10.37 -8.84 -13.21
N PHE A 196 10.45 -8.77 -14.53
CA PHE A 196 10.67 -9.96 -15.35
C PHE A 196 12.03 -10.63 -15.10
N LYS A 197 13.06 -9.84 -14.76
CA LYS A 197 14.37 -10.37 -14.35
C LYS A 197 14.31 -11.10 -13.01
N LEU A 198 13.59 -10.56 -12.02
CA LEU A 198 13.38 -11.22 -10.73
C LEU A 198 12.69 -12.57 -10.92
N ARG A 199 11.55 -12.59 -11.61
CA ARG A 199 10.78 -13.81 -11.86
C ARG A 199 11.59 -14.90 -12.54
N ASN A 200 12.54 -14.56 -13.41
CA ASN A 200 13.39 -15.54 -14.08
C ASN A 200 14.44 -16.13 -13.14
N LYS A 201 14.88 -15.42 -12.10
CA LYS A 201 15.80 -15.94 -11.07
C LYS A 201 15.13 -16.97 -10.17
N ASP A 202 13.86 -16.75 -9.82
CA ASP A 202 13.07 -17.68 -8.97
C ASP A 202 12.75 -19.01 -9.70
N LYS A 203 13.01 -19.10 -11.01
CA LYS A 203 12.81 -20.30 -11.83
C LYS A 203 14.09 -21.08 -12.13
N GLN A 204 15.25 -20.59 -11.70
CA GLN A 204 16.49 -21.36 -11.80
C GLN A 204 16.59 -22.28 -10.57
N PRO A 205 16.77 -23.61 -10.79
CA PRO A 205 16.90 -24.61 -9.73
C PRO A 205 18.13 -24.38 -8.86
#